data_c9475402d2d72ef4c38a89eecf084fb8
#
_entry.id   c9475402d2d72ef4c38a89eecf084fb8
#
_cell.length_a   1.000
_cell.length_b   1.000
_cell.length_c   1.000
_cell.angle_alpha   90.00
_cell.angle_beta   90.00
_cell.angle_gamma   90.00
#
_symmetry.space_group_name_H-M   'P 1'
#
loop_
_entity.id
_entity.type
_entity.pdbx_description
1 polymer ?
#
loop_
_entity_poly.entity_id
_entity_poly.type
_entity_poly.pdbx_seq_one_letter_code
_entity_poly.pdbx_strand_id
1 'polypeptide(L)'
;MSWKGYSFTMIKITKFGGSSVADAEHFRKIKGIIDADPARRFVVVSACGRRSSGDTKVTDLLYLVDAHVNYHVSCDDLLADIGRRYFDIADELGLSYPIREEFAAFAERARSGGYSTEELVSRGEYFTARLMAEYLGLPFIDAIDMVAFHHDGTLSMKRTAELVRENAREGGFVMPGFYGATKEGKVKLLDRGGGDISGSILAQCLEADLYENWTDVSGFLSADPRIVAHAQPIPRITYEELRELSYMGASVLHEEAVFPVRDAGIPLVIKNTNAPDDPGTIISETAKDGDTEPIITGIAGKRNFLAINVSRDRTKSRIGFMRRALSVFERYGISVEHMPTGVDQFAAVVQASDVKDSLYSLISDIQEEVEPLEIEVVEDLALIATVGRNLRGRAGISGHLFGKLGEAGVSVRMITQGCDEINIIVGVEERDFDLAIKTIYEAFSDEDGIVTTADLEPAPRPF
;
A
#
# COMPACT_ATOMS: atom_id res chain seq x y z
N MET A 1 -28.11 12.15 10.72
CA MET A 1 -28.57 10.98 11.48
C MET A 1 -27.39 10.02 11.53
N SER A 2 -26.96 9.59 12.71
CA SER A 2 -25.91 8.58 12.85
C SER A 2 -26.50 7.22 12.50
N TRP A 3 -25.76 6.41 11.73
CA TRP A 3 -26.13 5.02 11.42
C TRP A 3 -26.26 4.15 12.66
N LYS A 4 -25.69 4.56 13.81
CA LYS A 4 -25.82 3.91 15.13
C LYS A 4 -27.23 3.99 15.75
N GLY A 5 -28.20 4.64 15.08
CA GLY A 5 -29.63 4.64 15.48
C GLY A 5 -30.40 3.39 15.10
N TYR A 6 -29.83 2.50 14.29
CA TYR A 6 -30.40 1.23 13.92
C TYR A 6 -29.82 0.09 14.78
N SER A 7 -30.60 -0.93 15.03
CA SER A 7 -30.38 -2.04 15.98
C SER A 7 -29.14 -2.93 15.67
N PHE A 8 -28.02 -2.40 15.17
CA PHE A 8 -26.81 -3.15 14.91
C PHE A 8 -25.76 -2.88 15.98
N THR A 9 -25.31 -3.95 16.62
CA THR A 9 -24.26 -3.90 17.67
C THR A 9 -22.88 -3.57 17.11
N MET A 10 -22.62 -3.79 15.78
CA MET A 10 -21.33 -3.54 15.14
C MET A 10 -21.47 -3.41 13.63
N ILE A 11 -20.76 -2.45 13.00
CA ILE A 11 -20.67 -2.28 11.54
C ILE A 11 -19.25 -2.58 11.11
N LYS A 12 -19.08 -3.59 10.25
CA LYS A 12 -17.82 -3.93 9.62
C LYS A 12 -17.89 -3.71 8.11
N ILE A 13 -16.89 -3.01 7.58
CA ILE A 13 -16.69 -2.95 6.15
C ILE A 13 -15.66 -4.01 5.79
N THR A 14 -15.97 -4.86 4.80
CA THR A 14 -15.07 -5.89 4.30
C THR A 14 -14.67 -5.59 2.87
N LYS A 15 -13.39 -5.45 2.60
CA LYS A 15 -12.87 -5.29 1.25
C LYS A 15 -12.07 -6.53 0.87
N PHE A 16 -12.33 -7.08 -0.30
CA PHE A 16 -11.61 -8.21 -0.85
C PHE A 16 -10.74 -7.79 -2.04
N GLY A 17 -9.43 -8.07 -1.95
CA GLY A 17 -8.46 -7.77 -3.00
C GLY A 17 -8.61 -8.66 -4.24
N GLY A 18 -7.95 -8.32 -5.33
CA GLY A 18 -8.07 -9.05 -6.59
C GLY A 18 -7.69 -10.54 -6.50
N SER A 19 -6.65 -10.89 -5.76
CA SER A 19 -6.27 -12.28 -5.48
C SER A 19 -7.36 -13.06 -4.73
N SER A 20 -8.12 -12.36 -3.88
CA SER A 20 -9.22 -12.94 -3.10
C SER A 20 -10.50 -13.17 -3.91
N VAL A 21 -10.61 -12.61 -5.12
CA VAL A 21 -11.79 -12.74 -6.02
C VAL A 21 -11.42 -13.33 -7.39
N ALA A 22 -10.31 -14.07 -7.47
CA ALA A 22 -9.73 -14.53 -8.71
C ALA A 22 -10.58 -15.56 -9.47
N ASP A 23 -11.35 -16.40 -8.76
CA ASP A 23 -12.14 -17.52 -9.31
C ASP A 23 -13.29 -17.94 -8.37
N ALA A 24 -14.04 -18.94 -8.76
CA ALA A 24 -15.19 -19.48 -8.00
C ALA A 24 -14.79 -20.06 -6.63
N GLU A 25 -13.60 -20.65 -6.49
CA GLU A 25 -13.13 -21.16 -5.19
C GLU A 25 -12.95 -20.00 -4.20
N HIS A 26 -12.36 -18.90 -4.64
CA HIS A 26 -12.19 -17.71 -3.81
C HIS A 26 -13.56 -17.09 -3.44
N PHE A 27 -14.54 -17.08 -4.34
CA PHE A 27 -15.92 -16.67 -4.01
C PHE A 27 -16.51 -17.52 -2.89
N ARG A 28 -16.30 -18.86 -2.91
CA ARG A 28 -16.76 -19.76 -1.82
C ARG A 28 -16.09 -19.43 -0.49
N LYS A 29 -14.77 -19.11 -0.50
CA LYS A 29 -14.05 -18.67 0.71
C LYS A 29 -14.64 -17.37 1.26
N ILE A 30 -14.86 -16.38 0.40
CA ILE A 30 -15.50 -15.11 0.80
C ILE A 30 -16.86 -15.35 1.42
N LYS A 31 -17.70 -16.20 0.80
CA LYS A 31 -19.01 -16.52 1.38
C LYS A 31 -18.89 -17.11 2.78
N GLY A 32 -17.94 -18.04 3.00
CA GLY A 32 -17.65 -18.59 4.32
C GLY A 32 -17.24 -17.52 5.33
N ILE A 33 -16.42 -16.55 4.92
CA ILE A 33 -15.99 -15.42 5.75
C ILE A 33 -17.15 -14.50 6.11
N ILE A 34 -18.02 -14.19 5.15
CA ILE A 34 -19.19 -13.32 5.37
C ILE A 34 -20.22 -14.02 6.26
N ASP A 35 -20.51 -15.29 5.99
CA ASP A 35 -21.51 -16.07 6.74
C ASP A 35 -21.07 -16.32 8.21
N ALA A 36 -19.75 -16.34 8.48
CA ALA A 36 -19.19 -16.53 9.82
C ALA A 36 -19.43 -15.33 10.78
N ASP A 37 -19.69 -14.14 10.24
CA ASP A 37 -19.90 -12.94 11.07
C ASP A 37 -20.97 -12.04 10.46
N PRO A 38 -22.16 -11.94 11.09
CA PRO A 38 -23.27 -11.14 10.57
C PRO A 38 -23.00 -9.63 10.51
N ALA A 39 -21.93 -9.14 11.11
CA ALA A 39 -21.50 -7.75 10.99
C ALA A 39 -20.83 -7.45 9.62
N ARG A 40 -20.35 -8.48 8.90
CA ARG A 40 -19.66 -8.40 7.59
C ARG A 40 -20.63 -8.34 6.41
N ARG A 41 -21.47 -7.34 6.36
CA ARG A 41 -22.51 -7.21 5.32
C ARG A 41 -22.28 -6.09 4.32
N PHE A 42 -21.29 -5.25 4.54
CA PHE A 42 -20.90 -4.17 3.65
C PHE A 42 -19.61 -4.58 2.94
N VAL A 43 -19.75 -5.00 1.69
CA VAL A 43 -18.70 -5.69 0.97
C VAL A 43 -18.19 -4.84 -0.20
N VAL A 44 -16.88 -4.64 -0.29
CA VAL A 44 -16.21 -3.98 -1.42
C VAL A 44 -15.31 -5.00 -2.12
N VAL A 45 -15.38 -5.11 -3.43
CA VAL A 45 -14.56 -6.05 -4.20
C VAL A 45 -13.73 -5.35 -5.26
N SER A 46 -12.54 -5.88 -5.50
CA SER A 46 -11.68 -5.51 -6.64
C SER A 46 -12.06 -6.33 -7.89
N ALA A 47 -11.48 -5.97 -9.04
CA ALA A 47 -11.52 -6.83 -10.22
C ALA A 47 -10.80 -8.17 -9.95
N CYS A 48 -11.15 -9.22 -10.72
CA CYS A 48 -10.51 -10.52 -10.60
C CYS A 48 -9.00 -10.43 -10.82
N GLY A 49 -8.24 -10.88 -9.83
CA GLY A 49 -6.79 -10.94 -9.85
C GLY A 49 -6.24 -12.12 -10.64
N ARG A 50 -4.96 -12.44 -10.40
CA ARG A 50 -4.30 -13.61 -10.99
C ARG A 50 -4.75 -14.89 -10.31
N ARG A 51 -5.03 -15.93 -11.09
CA ARG A 51 -5.30 -17.30 -10.59
C ARG A 51 -4.01 -18.08 -10.33
N SER A 52 -2.92 -17.68 -11.02
CA SER A 52 -1.58 -18.28 -10.89
C SER A 52 -0.51 -17.24 -11.25
N SER A 53 0.77 -17.59 -11.03
CA SER A 53 1.91 -16.72 -11.35
C SER A 53 2.05 -16.36 -12.84
N GLY A 54 1.56 -17.21 -13.72
CA GLY A 54 1.57 -16.97 -15.19
C GLY A 54 0.34 -16.23 -15.73
N ASP A 55 -0.61 -15.87 -14.85
CA ASP A 55 -1.85 -15.25 -15.25
C ASP A 55 -1.78 -13.71 -15.20
N THR A 56 -2.67 -13.03 -15.95
CA THR A 56 -2.74 -11.57 -16.01
C THR A 56 -3.98 -11.08 -15.26
N LYS A 57 -3.89 -10.00 -14.51
CA LYS A 57 -5.04 -9.39 -13.83
C LYS A 57 -6.06 -8.86 -14.85
N VAL A 58 -7.35 -8.94 -14.53
CA VAL A 58 -8.40 -8.39 -15.38
C VAL A 58 -8.20 -6.89 -15.64
N THR A 59 -7.79 -6.13 -14.64
CA THR A 59 -7.50 -4.70 -14.79
C THR A 59 -6.40 -4.44 -15.83
N ASP A 60 -5.32 -5.24 -15.81
CA ASP A 60 -4.22 -5.12 -16.77
C ASP A 60 -4.70 -5.48 -18.20
N LEU A 61 -5.56 -6.52 -18.34
CA LEU A 61 -6.18 -6.89 -19.62
C LEU A 61 -7.09 -5.77 -20.15
N LEU A 62 -7.84 -5.08 -19.29
CA LEU A 62 -8.70 -3.96 -19.70
C LEU A 62 -7.88 -2.75 -20.19
N TYR A 63 -6.74 -2.45 -19.55
CA TYR A 63 -5.80 -1.45 -20.08
C TYR A 63 -5.23 -1.84 -21.44
N LEU A 64 -4.94 -3.13 -21.66
CA LEU A 64 -4.52 -3.63 -22.98
C LEU A 64 -5.63 -3.51 -24.02
N VAL A 65 -6.90 -3.78 -23.65
CA VAL A 65 -8.06 -3.54 -24.53
C VAL A 65 -8.13 -2.08 -24.94
N ASP A 66 -8.01 -1.15 -23.99
CA ASP A 66 -8.00 0.30 -24.27
C ASP A 66 -6.88 0.68 -25.25
N ALA A 67 -5.67 0.19 -25.00
CA ALA A 67 -4.53 0.42 -25.89
C ALA A 67 -4.79 -0.13 -27.30
N HIS A 68 -5.31 -1.37 -27.42
CA HIS A 68 -5.61 -1.98 -28.73
C HIS A 68 -6.67 -1.17 -29.48
N VAL A 69 -7.73 -0.71 -28.82
CA VAL A 69 -8.76 0.13 -29.43
C VAL A 69 -8.16 1.45 -29.92
N ASN A 70 -7.34 2.12 -29.12
CA ASN A 70 -6.72 3.39 -29.45
C ASN A 70 -5.72 3.26 -30.63
N TYR A 71 -5.06 2.12 -30.77
CA TYR A 71 -4.15 1.82 -31.90
C TYR A 71 -4.81 1.06 -33.06
N HIS A 72 -6.14 0.89 -33.05
CA HIS A 72 -6.91 0.17 -34.08
C HIS A 72 -6.43 -1.27 -34.31
N VAL A 73 -6.00 -1.95 -33.25
CA VAL A 73 -5.65 -3.37 -33.22
C VAL A 73 -6.83 -4.17 -32.67
N SER A 74 -7.05 -5.41 -33.18
CA SER A 74 -8.10 -6.28 -32.62
C SER A 74 -7.85 -6.56 -31.13
N CYS A 75 -8.91 -6.44 -30.33
CA CYS A 75 -8.93 -6.77 -28.90
C CYS A 75 -9.80 -8.00 -28.59
N ASP A 76 -10.21 -8.78 -29.61
CA ASP A 76 -11.14 -9.89 -29.45
C ASP A 76 -10.64 -10.98 -28.51
N ASP A 77 -9.37 -11.37 -28.61
CA ASP A 77 -8.77 -12.37 -27.74
C ASP A 77 -8.72 -11.90 -26.27
N LEU A 78 -8.36 -10.62 -26.06
CA LEU A 78 -8.36 -10.02 -24.72
C LEU A 78 -9.75 -10.00 -24.09
N LEU A 79 -10.76 -9.58 -24.87
CA LEU A 79 -12.15 -9.56 -24.41
C LEU A 79 -12.67 -10.98 -24.16
N ALA A 80 -12.29 -11.96 -24.99
CA ALA A 80 -12.65 -13.36 -24.78
C ALA A 80 -12.02 -13.91 -23.48
N ASP A 81 -10.77 -13.58 -23.21
CA ASP A 81 -10.07 -13.99 -21.98
C ASP A 81 -10.69 -13.37 -20.72
N ILE A 82 -11.03 -12.07 -20.77
CA ILE A 82 -11.73 -11.39 -19.67
C ILE A 82 -13.11 -12.02 -19.46
N GLY A 83 -13.90 -12.21 -20.55
CA GLY A 83 -15.25 -12.77 -20.45
C GLY A 83 -15.24 -14.18 -19.87
N ARG A 84 -14.29 -15.02 -20.28
CA ARG A 84 -14.16 -16.39 -19.77
C ARG A 84 -13.99 -16.42 -18.26
N ARG A 85 -13.25 -15.48 -17.65
CA ARG A 85 -13.10 -15.38 -16.20
C ARG A 85 -14.46 -15.29 -15.48
N TYR A 86 -15.30 -14.38 -15.93
CA TYR A 86 -16.60 -14.15 -15.32
C TYR A 86 -17.60 -15.28 -15.63
N PHE A 87 -17.52 -15.86 -16.84
CA PHE A 87 -18.38 -16.97 -17.23
C PHE A 87 -18.05 -18.24 -16.42
N ASP A 88 -16.77 -18.57 -16.26
CA ASP A 88 -16.33 -19.70 -15.45
C ASP A 88 -16.83 -19.55 -14.00
N ILE A 89 -16.69 -18.36 -13.39
CA ILE A 89 -17.19 -18.08 -12.04
C ILE A 89 -18.72 -18.29 -11.97
N ALA A 90 -19.47 -17.74 -12.93
CA ALA A 90 -20.92 -17.84 -12.94
C ALA A 90 -21.39 -19.28 -13.11
N ASP A 91 -20.76 -20.05 -14.02
CA ASP A 91 -21.11 -21.45 -14.28
C ASP A 91 -20.80 -22.35 -13.09
N GLU A 92 -19.60 -22.22 -12.51
CA GLU A 92 -19.18 -23.04 -11.38
C GLU A 92 -19.97 -22.76 -10.09
N LEU A 93 -20.49 -21.55 -9.93
CA LEU A 93 -21.31 -21.16 -8.79
C LEU A 93 -22.82 -21.32 -9.06
N GLY A 94 -23.21 -21.63 -10.30
CA GLY A 94 -24.61 -21.77 -10.70
C GLY A 94 -25.40 -20.47 -10.61
N LEU A 95 -24.78 -19.34 -10.96
CA LEU A 95 -25.40 -18.03 -10.89
C LEU A 95 -26.38 -17.84 -12.06
N SER A 96 -27.48 -17.15 -11.81
CA SER A 96 -28.53 -16.86 -12.80
C SER A 96 -28.38 -15.52 -13.49
N TYR A 97 -27.44 -14.68 -12.98
CA TYR A 97 -27.17 -13.36 -13.54
C TYR A 97 -26.78 -13.44 -15.02
N PRO A 98 -27.37 -12.63 -15.92
CA PRO A 98 -27.17 -12.72 -17.36
C PRO A 98 -25.81 -12.13 -17.77
N ILE A 99 -24.73 -12.60 -17.14
CA ILE A 99 -23.37 -12.07 -17.32
C ILE A 99 -22.89 -12.14 -18.77
N ARG A 100 -23.28 -13.19 -19.53
CA ARG A 100 -22.87 -13.35 -20.93
C ARG A 100 -23.49 -12.28 -21.83
N GLU A 101 -24.77 -11.96 -21.59
CA GLU A 101 -25.49 -10.94 -22.38
C GLU A 101 -24.94 -9.54 -22.06
N GLU A 102 -24.75 -9.23 -20.78
CA GLU A 102 -24.21 -7.94 -20.37
C GLU A 102 -22.75 -7.75 -20.80
N PHE A 103 -21.94 -8.81 -20.70
CA PHE A 103 -20.57 -8.77 -21.18
C PHE A 103 -20.49 -8.65 -22.73
N ALA A 104 -21.39 -9.26 -23.46
CA ALA A 104 -21.44 -9.10 -24.91
C ALA A 104 -21.75 -7.66 -25.32
N ALA A 105 -22.69 -7.00 -24.66
CA ALA A 105 -22.98 -5.58 -24.87
C ALA A 105 -21.79 -4.68 -24.51
N PHE A 106 -21.10 -4.98 -23.39
CA PHE A 106 -19.87 -4.32 -23.01
C PHE A 106 -18.80 -4.48 -24.08
N ALA A 107 -18.54 -5.71 -24.53
CA ALA A 107 -17.51 -6.01 -25.52
C ALA A 107 -17.76 -5.32 -26.86
N GLU A 108 -19.01 -5.25 -27.32
CA GLU A 108 -19.40 -4.53 -28.53
C GLU A 108 -19.10 -3.02 -28.42
N ARG A 109 -19.48 -2.40 -27.29
CA ARG A 109 -19.20 -0.99 -27.03
C ARG A 109 -17.69 -0.73 -26.87
N ALA A 110 -16.93 -1.65 -26.26
CA ALA A 110 -15.48 -1.54 -26.14
C ALA A 110 -14.79 -1.55 -27.52
N ARG A 111 -15.15 -2.49 -28.40
CA ARG A 111 -14.59 -2.56 -29.76
C ARG A 111 -14.83 -1.29 -30.59
N SER A 112 -15.96 -0.64 -30.37
CA SER A 112 -16.29 0.62 -31.05
C SER A 112 -15.60 1.86 -30.47
N GLY A 113 -14.80 1.74 -29.40
CA GLY A 113 -14.19 2.86 -28.70
C GLY A 113 -15.23 3.70 -27.94
N GLY A 114 -16.35 3.10 -27.56
CA GLY A 114 -17.47 3.80 -26.91
C GLY A 114 -17.28 4.05 -25.40
N TYR A 115 -16.10 3.75 -24.83
CA TYR A 115 -15.75 3.98 -23.43
C TYR A 115 -14.59 4.97 -23.30
N SER A 116 -14.55 5.76 -22.24
CA SER A 116 -13.29 6.36 -21.78
C SER A 116 -12.43 5.26 -21.12
N THR A 117 -11.13 5.49 -21.01
CA THR A 117 -10.20 4.56 -20.35
C THR A 117 -10.68 4.22 -18.94
N GLU A 118 -11.07 5.24 -18.15
CA GLU A 118 -11.53 5.05 -16.77
C GLU A 118 -12.83 4.22 -16.72
N GLU A 119 -13.80 4.51 -17.62
CA GLU A 119 -15.05 3.76 -17.69
C GLU A 119 -14.80 2.32 -18.10
N LEU A 120 -13.93 2.07 -19.10
CA LEU A 120 -13.58 0.72 -19.56
C LEU A 120 -12.96 -0.11 -18.44
N VAL A 121 -11.94 0.46 -17.79
CA VAL A 121 -11.17 -0.24 -16.74
C VAL A 121 -12.04 -0.54 -15.51
N SER A 122 -12.95 0.36 -15.14
CA SER A 122 -13.88 0.17 -14.01
C SER A 122 -14.78 -1.05 -14.15
N ARG A 123 -14.97 -1.57 -15.37
CA ARG A 123 -15.86 -2.75 -15.60
C ARG A 123 -15.33 -4.03 -15.00
N GLY A 124 -14.01 -4.10 -14.70
CA GLY A 124 -13.44 -5.22 -13.97
C GLY A 124 -14.06 -5.41 -12.59
N GLU A 125 -14.06 -4.36 -11.79
CA GLU A 125 -14.69 -4.34 -10.47
C GLU A 125 -16.21 -4.47 -10.55
N TYR A 126 -16.82 -3.82 -11.55
CA TYR A 126 -18.26 -3.88 -11.77
C TYR A 126 -18.77 -5.32 -11.96
N PHE A 127 -18.19 -6.08 -12.91
CA PHE A 127 -18.64 -7.45 -13.15
C PHE A 127 -18.36 -8.37 -11.97
N THR A 128 -17.21 -8.20 -11.30
CA THR A 128 -16.90 -8.94 -10.06
C THR A 128 -17.96 -8.68 -8.99
N ALA A 129 -18.33 -7.41 -8.77
CA ALA A 129 -19.32 -7.04 -7.75
C ALA A 129 -20.74 -7.53 -8.08
N ARG A 130 -21.12 -7.55 -9.36
CA ARG A 130 -22.41 -8.10 -9.79
C ARG A 130 -22.54 -9.59 -9.46
N LEU A 131 -21.53 -10.39 -9.83
CA LEU A 131 -21.50 -11.82 -9.51
C LEU A 131 -21.44 -12.08 -8.01
N MET A 132 -20.61 -11.30 -7.28
CA MET A 132 -20.49 -11.44 -5.83
C MET A 132 -21.81 -11.08 -5.12
N ALA A 133 -22.51 -10.05 -5.55
CA ALA A 133 -23.78 -9.63 -4.97
C ALA A 133 -24.84 -10.74 -5.09
N GLU A 134 -24.98 -11.36 -6.26
CA GLU A 134 -25.88 -12.50 -6.44
C GLU A 134 -25.46 -13.68 -5.57
N TYR A 135 -24.17 -14.04 -5.58
CA TYR A 135 -23.66 -15.19 -4.81
C TYR A 135 -23.86 -15.04 -3.30
N LEU A 136 -23.70 -13.83 -2.77
CA LEU A 136 -23.95 -13.53 -1.36
C LEU A 136 -25.42 -13.30 -1.02
N GLY A 137 -26.29 -13.10 -2.02
CA GLY A 137 -27.69 -12.72 -1.81
C GLY A 137 -27.84 -11.30 -1.26
N LEU A 138 -26.88 -10.42 -1.52
CA LEU A 138 -26.88 -9.02 -1.10
C LEU A 138 -27.20 -8.09 -2.28
N PRO A 139 -27.85 -6.92 -2.04
CA PRO A 139 -28.02 -5.92 -3.08
C PRO A 139 -26.69 -5.48 -3.71
N PHE A 140 -26.68 -5.29 -5.02
CA PHE A 140 -25.60 -4.59 -5.72
C PHE A 140 -25.87 -3.09 -5.70
N ILE A 141 -24.86 -2.28 -5.39
CA ILE A 141 -24.88 -0.82 -5.56
C ILE A 141 -23.64 -0.41 -6.35
N ASP A 142 -23.84 0.29 -7.46
CA ASP A 142 -22.72 0.75 -8.29
C ASP A 142 -21.94 1.86 -7.55
N ALA A 143 -20.61 1.87 -7.69
CA ALA A 143 -19.76 2.88 -7.09
C ALA A 143 -20.03 4.29 -7.62
N ILE A 144 -20.55 4.45 -8.82
CA ILE A 144 -20.96 5.76 -9.37
C ILE A 144 -22.08 6.42 -8.56
N ASP A 145 -22.90 5.63 -7.87
CA ASP A 145 -23.98 6.09 -7.00
C ASP A 145 -23.51 6.34 -5.56
N MET A 146 -22.26 6.02 -5.23
CA MET A 146 -21.72 6.04 -3.87
C MET A 146 -20.52 6.96 -3.72
N VAL A 147 -19.61 7.01 -4.70
CA VAL A 147 -18.33 7.74 -4.64
C VAL A 147 -18.34 8.90 -5.62
N ALA A 148 -18.20 10.12 -5.09
CA ALA A 148 -18.27 11.34 -5.87
C ALA A 148 -16.90 12.01 -6.04
N PHE A 149 -16.64 12.44 -7.26
CA PHE A 149 -15.49 13.25 -7.60
C PHE A 149 -15.89 14.70 -7.93
N HIS A 150 -14.99 15.65 -7.67
CA HIS A 150 -15.07 16.98 -8.22
C HIS A 150 -14.78 16.98 -9.73
N HIS A 151 -15.08 18.09 -10.38
CA HIS A 151 -14.84 18.23 -11.84
C HIS A 151 -13.34 18.10 -12.19
N ASP A 152 -12.43 18.50 -11.29
CA ASP A 152 -10.98 18.39 -11.46
C ASP A 152 -10.43 16.97 -11.24
N GLY A 153 -11.29 16.01 -10.87
CA GLY A 153 -10.92 14.62 -10.60
C GLY A 153 -10.53 14.33 -9.17
N THR A 154 -10.56 15.31 -8.27
CA THR A 154 -10.31 15.07 -6.84
C THR A 154 -11.54 14.48 -6.16
N LEU A 155 -11.31 13.60 -5.14
CA LEU A 155 -12.38 12.96 -4.38
C LEU A 155 -13.17 13.97 -3.55
N SER A 156 -14.50 13.92 -3.62
CA SER A 156 -15.41 14.77 -2.84
C SER A 156 -16.00 14.03 -1.65
N MET A 157 -15.28 13.93 -0.54
CA MET A 157 -15.75 13.21 0.66
C MET A 157 -17.12 13.69 1.16
N LYS A 158 -17.40 15.00 1.09
CA LYS A 158 -18.68 15.55 1.49
C LYS A 158 -19.83 14.98 0.65
N ARG A 159 -19.71 15.03 -0.67
CA ARG A 159 -20.77 14.51 -1.57
C ARG A 159 -20.85 12.98 -1.49
N THR A 160 -19.73 12.30 -1.37
CA THR A 160 -19.67 10.85 -1.14
C THR A 160 -20.46 10.45 0.11
N ALA A 161 -20.26 11.16 1.24
CA ALA A 161 -21.01 10.89 2.46
C ALA A 161 -22.53 11.14 2.31
N GLU A 162 -22.94 12.11 1.49
CA GLU A 162 -24.35 12.33 1.15
C GLU A 162 -24.91 11.16 0.34
N LEU A 163 -24.22 10.76 -0.74
CA LEU A 163 -24.63 9.64 -1.60
C LEU A 163 -24.69 8.31 -0.83
N VAL A 164 -23.72 8.03 0.03
CA VAL A 164 -23.74 6.84 0.89
C VAL A 164 -24.97 6.85 1.79
N ARG A 165 -25.34 7.98 2.39
CA ARG A 165 -26.55 8.08 3.23
C ARG A 165 -27.84 7.87 2.42
N GLU A 166 -27.87 8.34 1.16
CA GLU A 166 -29.03 8.23 0.27
C GLU A 166 -29.22 6.79 -0.25
N ASN A 167 -28.12 6.10 -0.59
CA ASN A 167 -28.14 4.85 -1.37
C ASN A 167 -27.82 3.60 -0.56
N ALA A 168 -27.07 3.68 0.55
CA ALA A 168 -26.75 2.51 1.34
C ALA A 168 -27.99 1.78 1.87
N ARG A 169 -27.90 0.46 1.94
CA ARG A 169 -28.99 -0.42 2.40
C ARG A 169 -28.67 -0.96 3.79
N GLU A 170 -29.63 -0.89 4.72
CA GLU A 170 -29.49 -1.37 6.10
C GLU A 170 -29.08 -2.85 6.20
N GLY A 171 -29.63 -3.68 5.30
CA GLY A 171 -29.31 -5.12 5.24
C GLY A 171 -27.90 -5.44 4.73
N GLY A 172 -27.15 -4.44 4.27
CA GLY A 172 -25.85 -4.60 3.62
C GLY A 172 -25.96 -4.56 2.10
N PHE A 173 -24.83 -4.55 1.44
CA PHE A 173 -24.70 -4.53 -0.02
C PHE A 173 -23.30 -4.92 -0.47
N VAL A 174 -23.15 -5.20 -1.77
CA VAL A 174 -21.87 -5.34 -2.46
C VAL A 174 -21.67 -4.14 -3.37
N MET A 175 -20.50 -3.52 -3.29
CA MET A 175 -20.08 -2.37 -4.09
C MET A 175 -18.77 -2.69 -4.82
N PRO A 176 -18.62 -2.34 -6.10
CA PRO A 176 -17.33 -2.38 -6.76
C PRO A 176 -16.40 -1.32 -6.15
N GLY A 177 -15.14 -1.65 -5.97
CA GLY A 177 -14.12 -0.69 -5.54
C GLY A 177 -13.53 0.09 -6.72
N PHE A 178 -12.51 0.93 -6.44
CA PHE A 178 -11.61 1.56 -7.39
C PHE A 178 -12.15 2.76 -8.16
N TYR A 179 -13.44 2.99 -8.28
CA TYR A 179 -14.00 4.09 -9.07
C TYR A 179 -15.19 4.79 -8.42
N GLY A 180 -15.61 5.87 -9.03
CA GLY A 180 -16.81 6.63 -8.75
C GLY A 180 -17.15 7.52 -9.94
N ALA A 181 -17.92 8.58 -9.74
CA ALA A 181 -18.29 9.49 -10.82
C ALA A 181 -18.28 10.96 -10.40
N THR A 182 -18.07 11.85 -11.40
CA THR A 182 -18.33 13.28 -11.24
C THR A 182 -19.84 13.53 -11.25
N LYS A 183 -20.23 14.76 -10.90
CA LYS A 183 -21.64 15.18 -10.92
C LYS A 183 -22.31 15.03 -12.31
N GLU A 184 -21.52 15.15 -13.36
CA GLU A 184 -21.94 15.00 -14.76
C GLU A 184 -22.03 13.52 -15.19
N GLY A 185 -21.76 12.57 -14.29
CA GLY A 185 -21.78 11.12 -14.55
C GLY A 185 -20.52 10.59 -15.25
N LYS A 186 -19.44 11.38 -15.34
CA LYS A 186 -18.18 10.90 -15.88
C LYS A 186 -17.49 10.01 -14.85
N VAL A 187 -17.17 8.77 -15.22
CA VAL A 187 -16.43 7.84 -14.37
C VAL A 187 -15.02 8.35 -14.13
N LYS A 188 -14.57 8.21 -12.89
CA LYS A 188 -13.21 8.50 -12.44
C LYS A 188 -12.67 7.35 -11.60
N LEU A 189 -11.39 7.02 -11.81
CA LEU A 189 -10.70 6.03 -11.00
C LEU A 189 -10.07 6.70 -9.78
N LEU A 190 -10.01 5.96 -8.68
CA LEU A 190 -9.14 6.27 -7.56
C LEU A 190 -7.70 5.87 -7.92
N ASP A 191 -6.72 6.52 -7.31
CA ASP A 191 -5.32 6.25 -7.53
C ASP A 191 -4.92 4.81 -7.14
N ARG A 192 -3.63 4.50 -7.15
CA ARG A 192 -3.10 3.19 -6.77
C ARG A 192 -3.64 2.73 -5.42
N GLY A 193 -4.04 1.47 -5.34
CA GLY A 193 -4.73 0.95 -4.14
C GLY A 193 -6.21 1.31 -4.07
N GLY A 194 -6.81 1.78 -5.16
CA GLY A 194 -8.17 2.32 -5.20
C GLY A 194 -9.27 1.43 -4.64
N GLY A 195 -9.13 0.09 -4.70
CA GLY A 195 -10.04 -0.82 -4.02
C GLY A 195 -9.96 -0.69 -2.49
N ASP A 196 -8.74 -0.54 -1.93
CA ASP A 196 -8.51 -0.33 -0.50
C ASP A 196 -9.05 1.03 -0.06
N ILE A 197 -8.82 2.07 -0.88
CA ILE A 197 -9.35 3.41 -0.67
C ILE A 197 -10.88 3.39 -0.64
N SER A 198 -11.53 2.66 -1.55
CA SER A 198 -13.00 2.55 -1.59
C SER A 198 -13.58 1.95 -0.31
N GLY A 199 -12.95 0.89 0.24
CA GLY A 199 -13.33 0.30 1.52
C GLY A 199 -13.16 1.28 2.68
N SER A 200 -12.05 2.01 2.69
CA SER A 200 -11.73 3.03 3.69
C SER A 200 -12.72 4.21 3.66
N ILE A 201 -13.05 4.72 2.48
CA ILE A 201 -14.07 5.76 2.27
C ILE A 201 -15.44 5.29 2.80
N LEU A 202 -15.84 4.08 2.43
CA LEU A 202 -17.13 3.52 2.86
C LEU A 202 -17.16 3.35 4.38
N ALA A 203 -16.06 2.90 4.99
CA ALA A 203 -15.94 2.77 6.44
C ALA A 203 -16.12 4.12 7.15
N GLN A 204 -15.48 5.18 6.66
CA GLN A 204 -15.65 6.52 7.20
C GLN A 204 -17.10 7.03 7.04
N CYS A 205 -17.69 6.86 5.85
CA CYS A 205 -19.04 7.36 5.56
C CYS A 205 -20.14 6.66 6.35
N LEU A 206 -19.96 5.37 6.67
CA LEU A 206 -20.89 4.56 7.48
C LEU A 206 -20.56 4.60 8.99
N GLU A 207 -19.55 5.35 9.40
CA GLU A 207 -19.07 5.40 10.80
C GLU A 207 -18.81 3.98 11.34
N ALA A 208 -18.13 3.15 10.54
CA ALA A 208 -17.89 1.75 10.85
C ALA A 208 -17.07 1.56 12.14
N ASP A 209 -17.28 0.46 12.83
CA ASP A 209 -16.51 0.09 14.03
C ASP A 209 -15.19 -0.59 13.65
N LEU A 210 -15.12 -1.19 12.45
CA LEU A 210 -13.92 -1.87 11.94
C LEU A 210 -13.91 -1.87 10.41
N TYR A 211 -12.73 -1.67 9.82
CA TYR A 211 -12.46 -1.94 8.41
C TYR A 211 -11.58 -3.18 8.28
N GLU A 212 -12.08 -4.22 7.61
CA GLU A 212 -11.34 -5.45 7.32
C GLU A 212 -10.87 -5.44 5.86
N ASN A 213 -9.56 -5.43 5.64
CA ASN A 213 -8.97 -5.58 4.32
C ASN A 213 -8.46 -7.03 4.14
N TRP A 214 -9.17 -7.79 3.32
CA TRP A 214 -8.89 -9.18 3.03
C TRP A 214 -8.03 -9.33 1.78
N THR A 215 -6.88 -9.97 1.94
CA THR A 215 -5.84 -10.18 0.93
C THR A 215 -5.34 -11.63 0.97
N ASP A 216 -4.19 -11.92 0.37
CA ASP A 216 -3.55 -13.24 0.33
C ASP A 216 -2.46 -13.45 1.39
N VAL A 217 -2.27 -12.49 2.29
CA VAL A 217 -1.31 -12.57 3.40
C VAL A 217 -1.97 -12.33 4.75
N SER A 218 -1.44 -12.96 5.81
CA SER A 218 -1.99 -12.92 7.17
C SER A 218 -1.55 -11.67 7.96
N GLY A 219 -1.46 -10.52 7.30
CA GLY A 219 -1.00 -9.26 7.91
C GLY A 219 0.45 -8.97 7.58
N PHE A 220 1.07 -8.12 8.41
CA PHE A 220 2.48 -7.75 8.27
C PHE A 220 3.38 -8.71 9.05
N LEU A 221 4.54 -8.98 8.48
CA LEU A 221 5.63 -9.70 9.16
C LEU A 221 6.71 -8.71 9.59
N SER A 222 7.41 -9.02 10.66
CA SER A 222 8.47 -8.21 11.24
C SER A 222 9.72 -8.07 10.37
N ALA A 223 9.85 -8.88 9.32
CA ALA A 223 10.85 -8.80 8.26
C ALA A 223 10.35 -9.50 6.99
N ASP A 224 11.04 -9.32 5.87
CA ASP A 224 10.74 -10.05 4.63
C ASP A 224 10.98 -11.57 4.81
N PRO A 225 9.94 -12.42 4.67
CA PRO A 225 10.06 -13.86 4.88
C PRO A 225 11.00 -14.54 3.86
N ARG A 226 11.30 -13.90 2.74
CA ARG A 226 12.28 -14.38 1.75
C ARG A 226 13.72 -14.24 2.27
N ILE A 227 13.95 -13.34 3.22
CA ILE A 227 15.25 -13.08 3.84
C ILE A 227 15.32 -13.73 5.22
N VAL A 228 14.28 -13.55 6.04
CA VAL A 228 14.15 -14.09 7.41
C VAL A 228 13.03 -15.12 7.43
N ALA A 229 13.38 -16.40 7.29
CA ALA A 229 12.40 -17.49 7.15
C ALA A 229 11.41 -17.62 8.34
N HIS A 230 11.78 -17.14 9.52
CA HIS A 230 10.98 -17.20 10.76
C HIS A 230 10.53 -15.81 11.22
N ALA A 231 10.37 -14.86 10.29
CA ALA A 231 9.84 -13.53 10.60
C ALA A 231 8.49 -13.65 11.32
N GLN A 232 8.37 -13.01 12.48
CA GLN A 232 7.16 -13.09 13.31
C GLN A 232 6.04 -12.21 12.75
N PRO A 233 4.77 -12.63 12.88
CA PRO A 233 3.64 -11.76 12.56
C PRO A 233 3.62 -10.54 13.49
N ILE A 234 3.29 -9.37 12.94
CA ILE A 234 3.06 -8.15 13.69
C ILE A 234 1.58 -8.10 14.07
N PRO A 235 1.20 -8.30 15.35
CA PRO A 235 -0.21 -8.32 15.73
C PRO A 235 -0.85 -6.93 15.66
N ARG A 236 -0.09 -5.89 16.00
CA ARG A 236 -0.55 -4.50 15.99
C ARG A 236 0.54 -3.55 15.52
N ILE A 237 0.13 -2.55 14.74
CA ILE A 237 1.01 -1.51 14.19
C ILE A 237 0.28 -0.17 14.22
N THR A 238 1.00 0.92 14.46
CA THR A 238 0.44 2.26 14.31
C THR A 238 0.46 2.71 12.84
N TYR A 239 -0.35 3.72 12.50
CA TYR A 239 -0.29 4.31 11.16
C TYR A 239 1.08 4.92 10.83
N GLU A 240 1.78 5.46 11.84
CA GLU A 240 3.15 5.98 11.67
C GLU A 240 4.12 4.87 11.30
N GLU A 241 4.12 3.76 12.05
CA GLU A 241 4.97 2.59 11.77
C GLU A 241 4.65 1.93 10.43
N LEU A 242 3.35 1.81 10.11
CA LEU A 242 2.91 1.31 8.80
C LEU A 242 3.50 2.13 7.66
N ARG A 243 3.44 3.46 7.78
CA ARG A 243 3.97 4.38 6.78
C ARG A 243 5.46 4.15 6.56
N GLU A 244 6.25 4.08 7.62
CA GLU A 244 7.69 3.85 7.55
C GLU A 244 8.02 2.51 6.90
N LEU A 245 7.35 1.42 7.31
CA LEU A 245 7.56 0.09 6.73
C LEU A 245 7.13 0.02 5.26
N SER A 246 5.97 0.59 4.92
CA SER A 246 5.45 0.59 3.54
C SER A 246 6.33 1.40 2.60
N TYR A 247 6.80 2.57 3.05
CA TYR A 247 7.74 3.40 2.29
C TYR A 247 9.03 2.65 1.97
N MET A 248 9.53 1.86 2.91
CA MET A 248 10.72 1.04 2.76
C MET A 248 10.49 -0.33 2.11
N GLY A 249 9.29 -0.59 1.57
CA GLY A 249 9.03 -1.74 0.70
C GLY A 249 8.22 -2.88 1.30
N ALA A 250 7.80 -2.81 2.56
CA ALA A 250 6.85 -3.76 3.15
C ALA A 250 5.41 -3.43 2.68
N SER A 251 5.14 -3.58 1.38
CA SER A 251 3.89 -3.16 0.76
C SER A 251 2.82 -4.26 0.84
N VAL A 252 2.08 -4.33 1.93
CA VAL A 252 0.83 -5.11 2.03
C VAL A 252 -0.37 -4.23 1.72
N LEU A 253 -0.29 -2.94 2.03
CA LEU A 253 -1.34 -1.95 1.86
C LEU A 253 -0.74 -0.63 1.36
N HIS A 254 -1.46 0.04 0.45
CA HIS A 254 -1.03 1.36 -0.03
C HIS A 254 -1.29 2.42 1.04
N GLU A 255 -0.32 3.31 1.30
CA GLU A 255 -0.40 4.33 2.37
C GLU A 255 -1.65 5.21 2.23
N GLU A 256 -1.98 5.66 1.03
CA GLU A 256 -3.13 6.53 0.78
C GLU A 256 -4.47 5.87 1.10
N ALA A 257 -4.52 4.53 1.06
CA ALA A 257 -5.75 3.78 1.34
C ALA A 257 -6.21 3.89 2.80
N VAL A 258 -5.35 4.29 3.70
CA VAL A 258 -5.68 4.35 5.14
C VAL A 258 -6.16 5.73 5.62
N PHE A 259 -5.96 6.80 4.84
CA PHE A 259 -6.31 8.16 5.29
C PHE A 259 -7.77 8.31 5.76
N PRO A 260 -8.81 7.84 5.03
CA PRO A 260 -10.19 8.04 5.47
C PRO A 260 -10.48 7.36 6.82
N VAL A 261 -10.01 6.13 7.05
CA VAL A 261 -10.23 5.42 8.32
C VAL A 261 -9.37 5.98 9.44
N ARG A 262 -8.16 6.42 9.14
CA ARG A 262 -7.28 7.10 10.10
C ARG A 262 -7.93 8.39 10.60
N ASP A 263 -8.39 9.27 9.69
CA ASP A 263 -9.02 10.54 10.03
C ASP A 263 -10.31 10.36 10.84
N ALA A 264 -11.01 9.23 10.63
CA ALA A 264 -12.20 8.86 11.38
C ALA A 264 -11.90 8.09 12.68
N GLY A 265 -10.64 7.75 12.96
CA GLY A 265 -10.24 6.94 14.13
C GLY A 265 -10.76 5.50 14.09
N ILE A 266 -11.05 4.97 12.89
CA ILE A 266 -11.57 3.61 12.70
C ILE A 266 -10.39 2.65 12.60
N PRO A 267 -10.34 1.58 13.42
CA PRO A 267 -9.29 0.57 13.27
C PRO A 267 -9.43 -0.20 11.94
N LEU A 268 -8.29 -0.54 11.36
CA LEU A 268 -8.16 -1.36 10.17
C LEU A 268 -7.49 -2.69 10.53
N VAL A 269 -7.95 -3.81 9.97
CA VAL A 269 -7.27 -5.10 10.10
C VAL A 269 -6.97 -5.69 8.73
N ILE A 270 -5.74 -6.16 8.56
CA ILE A 270 -5.35 -6.95 7.37
C ILE A 270 -5.58 -8.43 7.68
N LYS A 271 -6.37 -9.10 6.85
CA LYS A 271 -6.77 -10.49 7.02
C LYS A 271 -6.45 -11.32 5.77
N ASN A 272 -6.22 -12.62 5.96
CA ASN A 272 -5.94 -13.56 4.89
C ASN A 272 -7.19 -14.32 4.46
N THR A 273 -7.59 -14.17 3.20
CA THR A 273 -8.72 -14.91 2.63
C THR A 273 -8.47 -16.43 2.59
N ASN A 274 -7.20 -16.84 2.50
CA ASN A 274 -6.81 -18.26 2.47
C ASN A 274 -6.63 -18.88 3.87
N ALA A 275 -6.52 -18.04 4.91
CA ALA A 275 -6.37 -18.43 6.32
C ALA A 275 -7.23 -17.49 7.19
N PRO A 276 -8.57 -17.56 7.11
CA PRO A 276 -9.46 -16.59 7.75
C PRO A 276 -9.41 -16.59 9.28
N ASP A 277 -8.94 -17.68 9.89
CA ASP A 277 -8.77 -17.82 11.33
C ASP A 277 -7.52 -17.12 11.86
N ASP A 278 -6.56 -16.79 10.99
CA ASP A 278 -5.38 -16.02 11.38
C ASP A 278 -5.81 -14.64 11.91
N PRO A 279 -5.21 -14.18 13.03
CA PRO A 279 -5.60 -12.90 13.63
C PRO A 279 -5.35 -11.71 12.70
N GLY A 280 -4.33 -11.79 11.84
CA GLY A 280 -3.90 -10.69 10.99
C GLY A 280 -3.17 -9.58 11.74
N THR A 281 -3.04 -8.41 11.12
CA THR A 281 -2.42 -7.22 11.75
C THR A 281 -3.47 -6.12 11.92
N ILE A 282 -3.64 -5.64 13.15
CA ILE A 282 -4.50 -4.49 13.47
C ILE A 282 -3.68 -3.21 13.31
N ILE A 283 -4.22 -2.25 12.56
CA ILE A 283 -3.65 -0.92 12.32
C ILE A 283 -4.55 0.11 12.98
N SER A 284 -3.99 0.96 13.84
CA SER A 284 -4.75 1.99 14.57
C SER A 284 -3.85 3.17 14.94
N GLU A 285 -4.44 4.26 15.43
CA GLU A 285 -3.69 5.45 15.87
C GLU A 285 -2.81 5.16 17.08
N THR A 286 -3.26 4.29 17.96
CA THR A 286 -2.51 3.88 19.15
C THR A 286 -2.48 2.36 19.25
N ALA A 287 -1.30 1.77 19.24
CA ALA A 287 -1.12 0.36 19.56
C ALA A 287 -0.76 0.22 21.04
N LYS A 288 -1.76 0.23 21.91
CA LYS A 288 -1.58 -0.07 23.34
C LYS A 288 -1.89 -1.54 23.57
N ASP A 289 -0.86 -2.33 23.83
CA ASP A 289 -0.98 -3.71 24.26
C ASP A 289 -0.10 -3.96 25.48
N GLY A 290 -0.65 -3.76 26.64
CA GLY A 290 -0.08 -4.24 27.90
C GLY A 290 1.36 -3.77 28.21
N ASP A 291 1.99 -4.45 29.17
CA ASP A 291 3.34 -4.11 29.65
C ASP A 291 4.48 -4.76 28.82
N THR A 292 4.15 -5.56 27.79
CA THR A 292 5.12 -6.29 26.98
C THR A 292 5.01 -5.93 25.50
N GLU A 293 5.60 -4.78 25.12
CA GLU A 293 5.65 -4.36 23.72
C GLU A 293 7.02 -4.66 23.10
N PRO A 294 7.10 -5.06 21.82
CA PRO A 294 8.38 -5.28 21.15
C PRO A 294 9.17 -3.98 21.04
N ILE A 295 10.51 -4.09 21.08
CA ILE A 295 11.41 -2.94 20.94
C ILE A 295 11.31 -2.37 19.54
N ILE A 296 11.33 -3.26 18.54
CA ILE A 296 11.13 -2.92 17.13
C ILE A 296 9.82 -3.57 16.66
N THR A 297 9.12 -2.88 15.78
CA THR A 297 7.89 -3.40 15.15
C THR A 297 8.24 -4.21 13.91
N GLY A 298 9.19 -3.72 13.11
CA GLY A 298 9.61 -4.44 11.92
C GLY A 298 10.82 -3.84 11.24
N ILE A 299 11.32 -4.60 10.26
CA ILE A 299 12.47 -4.25 9.44
C ILE A 299 12.04 -4.35 7.98
N ALA A 300 12.23 -3.28 7.24
CA ALA A 300 11.98 -3.24 5.80
C ALA A 300 13.17 -2.62 5.07
N GLY A 301 13.34 -2.96 3.81
CA GLY A 301 14.42 -2.38 3.05
C GLY A 301 14.20 -2.44 1.54
N LYS A 302 14.86 -1.55 0.85
CA LYS A 302 14.87 -1.46 -0.62
C LYS A 302 16.30 -1.47 -1.14
N ARG A 303 16.48 -2.07 -2.31
CA ARG A 303 17.72 -2.08 -3.07
C ARG A 303 17.70 -1.02 -4.17
N ASN A 304 18.80 -0.94 -4.89
CA ASN A 304 18.92 -0.14 -6.12
C ASN A 304 18.87 1.37 -5.87
N PHE A 305 19.63 1.83 -4.89
CA PHE A 305 19.85 3.26 -4.63
C PHE A 305 21.24 3.71 -5.09
N LEU A 306 21.36 5.00 -5.33
CA LEU A 306 22.64 5.68 -5.45
C LEU A 306 22.64 6.98 -4.63
N ALA A 307 23.82 7.42 -4.24
CA ALA A 307 24.02 8.69 -3.55
C ALA A 307 24.84 9.63 -4.41
N ILE A 308 24.36 10.85 -4.62
CA ILE A 308 25.08 11.93 -5.30
C ILE A 308 25.62 12.86 -4.22
N ASN A 309 26.91 12.73 -3.92
CA ASN A 309 27.62 13.57 -2.97
C ASN A 309 28.01 14.88 -3.64
N VAL A 310 27.56 16.00 -3.10
CA VAL A 310 27.85 17.33 -3.62
C VAL A 310 28.64 18.13 -2.57
N SER A 311 29.90 18.40 -2.86
CA SER A 311 30.81 19.13 -1.98
C SER A 311 30.88 20.60 -2.38
N ARG A 312 30.65 21.48 -1.42
CA ARG A 312 30.69 22.93 -1.62
C ARG A 312 32.11 23.48 -1.67
N ASP A 313 32.37 24.37 -2.60
CA ASP A 313 33.55 25.21 -2.53
C ASP A 313 33.46 26.16 -1.31
N ARG A 314 34.41 26.06 -0.39
CA ARG A 314 34.43 26.84 0.86
C ARG A 314 34.55 28.36 0.64
N THR A 315 35.00 28.78 -0.53
CA THR A 315 35.08 30.20 -0.90
C THR A 315 33.71 30.79 -1.25
N LYS A 316 32.70 29.95 -1.51
CA LYS A 316 31.33 30.36 -1.89
C LYS A 316 30.37 30.34 -0.72
N SER A 317 29.29 31.10 -0.84
CA SER A 317 28.26 31.21 0.20
C SER A 317 27.59 29.85 0.48
N ARG A 318 27.43 29.51 1.76
CA ARG A 318 26.68 28.35 2.23
C ARG A 318 25.16 28.57 2.06
N ILE A 319 24.70 29.83 2.08
CA ILE A 319 23.27 30.16 2.02
C ILE A 319 22.70 29.77 0.67
N GLY A 320 21.67 28.95 0.68
CA GLY A 320 20.97 28.51 -0.52
C GLY A 320 21.67 27.43 -1.34
N PHE A 321 22.84 26.92 -0.93
CA PHE A 321 23.55 25.89 -1.67
C PHE A 321 22.67 24.64 -1.88
N MET A 322 22.15 24.05 -0.79
CA MET A 322 21.28 22.87 -0.88
C MET A 322 19.99 23.16 -1.67
N ARG A 323 19.34 24.31 -1.43
CA ARG A 323 18.12 24.68 -2.15
C ARG A 323 18.33 24.72 -3.66
N ARG A 324 19.43 25.34 -4.12
CA ARG A 324 19.74 25.40 -5.56
C ARG A 324 20.02 24.02 -6.13
N ALA A 325 20.80 23.18 -5.42
CA ALA A 325 21.04 21.82 -5.88
C ALA A 325 19.75 21.01 -5.93
N LEU A 326 18.90 21.06 -4.90
CA LEU A 326 17.62 20.35 -4.88
C LEU A 326 16.65 20.84 -5.96
N SER A 327 16.69 22.13 -6.35
CA SER A 327 15.85 22.62 -7.45
C SER A 327 16.21 21.99 -8.80
N VAL A 328 17.42 21.42 -8.93
CA VAL A 328 17.78 20.62 -10.13
C VAL A 328 17.04 19.28 -10.10
N PHE A 329 17.04 18.56 -8.98
CA PHE A 329 16.29 17.30 -8.85
C PHE A 329 14.79 17.51 -9.13
N GLU A 330 14.21 18.63 -8.62
CA GLU A 330 12.82 19.00 -8.87
C GLU A 330 12.53 19.16 -10.37
N ARG A 331 13.42 19.85 -11.13
CA ARG A 331 13.26 20.03 -12.58
C ARG A 331 13.24 18.71 -13.36
N TYR A 332 13.95 17.70 -12.85
CA TYR A 332 13.99 16.34 -13.43
C TYR A 332 12.85 15.44 -12.91
N GLY A 333 12.03 15.92 -11.96
CA GLY A 333 10.97 15.12 -11.32
C GLY A 333 11.51 13.97 -10.45
N ILE A 334 12.75 14.12 -9.94
CA ILE A 334 13.43 13.10 -9.15
C ILE A 334 13.16 13.34 -7.66
N SER A 335 12.62 12.31 -6.98
CA SER A 335 12.47 12.32 -5.53
C SER A 335 13.80 12.06 -4.85
N VAL A 336 14.17 12.92 -3.88
CA VAL A 336 15.32 12.69 -2.99
C VAL A 336 14.81 12.00 -1.73
N GLU A 337 15.14 10.72 -1.59
CA GLU A 337 14.64 9.86 -0.50
C GLU A 337 15.27 10.25 0.85
N HIS A 338 16.60 10.46 0.86
CA HIS A 338 17.34 10.88 2.05
C HIS A 338 18.41 11.90 1.69
N MET A 339 18.70 12.77 2.65
CA MET A 339 19.73 13.82 2.45
C MET A 339 20.62 13.96 3.68
N PRO A 340 21.59 13.03 3.90
CA PRO A 340 22.62 13.23 4.90
C PRO A 340 23.42 14.48 4.62
N THR A 341 23.61 15.33 5.63
CA THR A 341 24.28 16.63 5.48
C THR A 341 25.50 16.76 6.38
N GLY A 342 26.60 17.23 5.81
CA GLY A 342 27.81 17.65 6.53
C GLY A 342 27.93 19.16 6.59
N VAL A 343 29.11 19.64 7.01
CA VAL A 343 29.42 21.09 7.09
C VAL A 343 29.51 21.71 5.70
N ASP A 344 30.21 21.06 4.79
CA ASP A 344 30.52 21.56 3.44
C ASP A 344 30.03 20.63 2.32
N GLN A 345 29.23 19.63 2.65
CA GLN A 345 28.69 18.66 1.68
C GLN A 345 27.32 18.16 2.09
N PHE A 346 26.60 17.61 1.13
CA PHE A 346 25.43 16.78 1.36
C PHE A 346 25.41 15.65 0.34
N ALA A 347 24.72 14.56 0.66
CA ALA A 347 24.41 13.48 -0.26
C ALA A 347 22.93 13.51 -0.59
N ALA A 348 22.56 13.50 -1.86
CA ALA A 348 21.21 13.22 -2.30
C ALA A 348 21.10 11.73 -2.62
N VAL A 349 20.33 10.99 -1.82
CA VAL A 349 20.08 9.55 -2.03
C VAL A 349 18.80 9.42 -2.82
N VAL A 350 18.88 8.78 -3.97
CA VAL A 350 17.78 8.62 -4.94
C VAL A 350 17.67 7.17 -5.41
N GLN A 351 16.50 6.78 -5.88
CA GLN A 351 16.31 5.48 -6.51
C GLN A 351 17.08 5.48 -7.85
N ALA A 352 17.93 4.48 -8.09
CA ALA A 352 18.79 4.46 -9.28
C ALA A 352 17.96 4.39 -10.59
N SER A 353 16.78 3.77 -10.55
CA SER A 353 15.84 3.74 -11.69
C SER A 353 15.39 5.13 -12.15
N ASP A 354 15.23 6.07 -11.21
CA ASP A 354 14.65 7.39 -11.48
C ASP A 354 15.65 8.33 -12.18
N VAL A 355 16.93 8.02 -12.06
CA VAL A 355 18.03 8.81 -12.66
C VAL A 355 18.73 8.12 -13.81
N LYS A 356 18.39 6.86 -14.11
CA LYS A 356 19.11 6.01 -15.07
C LYS A 356 19.37 6.68 -16.43
N ASP A 357 18.37 7.37 -16.97
CA ASP A 357 18.45 7.96 -18.30
C ASP A 357 18.89 9.44 -18.27
N SER A 358 18.94 10.05 -17.08
CA SER A 358 19.20 11.48 -16.88
C SER A 358 20.41 11.80 -16.03
N LEU A 359 21.10 10.82 -15.45
CA LEU A 359 22.16 11.02 -14.45
C LEU A 359 23.25 12.00 -14.90
N TYR A 360 23.77 11.85 -16.11
CA TYR A 360 24.82 12.74 -16.62
C TYR A 360 24.31 14.18 -16.80
N SER A 361 23.11 14.36 -17.31
CA SER A 361 22.49 15.68 -17.48
C SER A 361 22.19 16.32 -16.13
N LEU A 362 21.69 15.54 -15.18
CA LEU A 362 21.45 15.98 -13.80
C LEU A 362 22.75 16.47 -13.13
N ILE A 363 23.85 15.71 -13.26
CA ILE A 363 25.16 16.09 -12.71
C ILE A 363 25.67 17.38 -13.37
N SER A 364 25.53 17.51 -14.71
CA SER A 364 25.93 18.71 -15.44
C SER A 364 25.16 19.94 -14.96
N ASP A 365 23.84 19.82 -14.79
CA ASP A 365 22.99 20.92 -14.33
C ASP A 365 23.29 21.29 -12.86
N ILE A 366 23.58 20.31 -12.00
CA ILE A 366 24.06 20.60 -10.63
C ILE A 366 25.39 21.33 -10.67
N GLN A 367 26.31 20.93 -11.57
CA GLN A 367 27.61 21.58 -11.75
C GLN A 367 27.46 23.05 -12.16
N GLU A 368 26.52 23.34 -13.06
CA GLU A 368 26.25 24.73 -13.49
C GLU A 368 25.51 25.55 -12.41
N GLU A 369 24.52 24.96 -11.73
CA GLU A 369 23.66 25.69 -10.79
C GLU A 369 24.38 26.10 -9.49
N VAL A 370 25.25 25.23 -8.96
CA VAL A 370 25.89 25.47 -7.66
C VAL A 370 27.41 25.56 -7.73
N GLU A 371 28.01 25.23 -8.87
CA GLU A 371 29.47 25.22 -9.08
C GLU A 371 30.19 24.57 -7.86
N PRO A 372 29.93 23.29 -7.58
CA PRO A 372 30.46 22.60 -6.43
C PRO A 372 31.98 22.39 -6.57
N LEU A 373 32.67 22.09 -5.48
CA LEU A 373 34.10 21.68 -5.51
C LEU A 373 34.21 20.32 -6.21
N GLU A 374 33.29 19.40 -5.87
CA GLU A 374 33.32 18.03 -6.35
C GLU A 374 31.91 17.45 -6.34
N ILE A 375 31.61 16.56 -7.30
CA ILE A 375 30.42 15.69 -7.31
C ILE A 375 30.94 14.25 -7.43
N GLU A 376 30.55 13.40 -6.48
CA GLU A 376 30.83 11.97 -6.47
C GLU A 376 29.52 11.19 -6.50
N VAL A 377 29.45 10.14 -7.33
CA VAL A 377 28.31 9.22 -7.37
C VAL A 377 28.73 7.90 -6.72
N VAL A 378 27.99 7.49 -5.71
CA VAL A 378 28.17 6.20 -5.03
C VAL A 378 26.99 5.32 -5.43
N GLU A 379 27.24 4.28 -6.19
CA GLU A 379 26.26 3.32 -6.68
C GLU A 379 26.15 2.11 -5.75
N ASP A 380 25.23 1.18 -6.09
CA ASP A 380 25.04 -0.12 -5.41
C ASP A 380 24.73 0.03 -3.91
N LEU A 381 23.88 0.97 -3.57
CA LEU A 381 23.38 1.15 -2.21
C LEU A 381 22.02 0.48 -2.00
N ALA A 382 21.82 -0.05 -0.80
CA ALA A 382 20.55 -0.49 -0.29
C ALA A 382 20.24 0.23 1.03
N LEU A 383 18.97 0.52 1.25
CA LEU A 383 18.49 1.17 2.47
C LEU A 383 17.68 0.18 3.29
N ILE A 384 17.89 0.18 4.59
CA ILE A 384 17.20 -0.68 5.57
C ILE A 384 16.66 0.21 6.69
N ALA A 385 15.37 0.17 6.92
CA ALA A 385 14.72 0.82 8.06
C ALA A 385 14.41 -0.19 9.16
N THR A 386 14.86 0.08 10.35
CA THR A 386 14.41 -0.56 11.58
C THR A 386 13.37 0.35 12.21
N VAL A 387 12.13 -0.12 12.28
CA VAL A 387 10.97 0.69 12.69
C VAL A 387 10.40 0.20 14.01
N GLY A 388 10.07 1.12 14.91
CA GLY A 388 9.41 0.79 16.15
C GLY A 388 9.13 2.01 17.02
N ARG A 389 7.90 2.14 17.52
CA ARG A 389 7.49 3.20 18.46
C ARG A 389 8.26 3.18 19.77
N ASN A 390 8.78 2.02 20.15
CA ASN A 390 9.53 1.80 21.38
C ASN A 390 11.03 2.09 21.24
N LEU A 391 11.49 2.56 20.09
CA LEU A 391 12.83 3.14 19.89
C LEU A 391 12.96 4.50 20.59
N ARG A 392 11.82 5.24 20.69
CA ARG A 392 11.78 6.60 21.26
C ARG A 392 12.33 6.66 22.68
N GLY A 393 13.29 7.57 22.90
CA GLY A 393 13.83 7.89 24.22
C GLY A 393 14.60 6.75 24.89
N ARG A 394 14.93 5.68 24.21
CA ARG A 394 15.70 4.55 24.77
C ARG A 394 17.18 4.65 24.47
N ALA A 395 17.95 4.81 25.51
CA ALA A 395 19.40 4.79 25.40
C ALA A 395 19.92 3.39 25.03
N GLY A 396 20.94 3.33 24.19
CA GLY A 396 21.65 2.08 23.86
C GLY A 396 21.15 1.35 22.61
N ILE A 397 19.91 1.58 22.13
CA ILE A 397 19.35 0.88 20.97
C ILE A 397 20.23 1.04 19.72
N SER A 398 20.56 2.27 19.35
CA SER A 398 21.44 2.53 18.19
C SER A 398 22.81 1.88 18.36
N GLY A 399 23.39 1.94 19.59
CA GLY A 399 24.66 1.29 19.89
C GLY A 399 24.61 -0.22 19.72
N HIS A 400 23.50 -0.86 20.13
CA HIS A 400 23.27 -2.28 19.96
C HIS A 400 23.17 -2.65 18.48
N LEU A 401 22.32 -1.94 17.71
CA LEU A 401 22.15 -2.14 16.27
C LEU A 401 23.46 -2.04 15.50
N PHE A 402 24.20 -0.92 15.66
CA PHE A 402 25.44 -0.71 14.94
C PHE A 402 26.57 -1.65 15.41
N GLY A 403 26.60 -2.00 16.71
CA GLY A 403 27.53 -3.00 17.23
C GLY A 403 27.35 -4.34 16.53
N LYS A 404 26.10 -4.82 16.39
CA LYS A 404 25.80 -6.08 15.73
C LYS A 404 26.14 -6.07 14.24
N LEU A 405 25.82 -5.00 13.54
CA LEU A 405 26.21 -4.85 12.12
C LEU A 405 27.73 -4.88 11.96
N GLY A 406 28.49 -4.21 12.85
CA GLY A 406 29.95 -4.23 12.85
C GLY A 406 30.53 -5.60 13.16
N GLU A 407 29.98 -6.35 14.15
CA GLU A 407 30.35 -7.73 14.47
C GLU A 407 30.13 -8.68 13.27
N ALA A 408 29.06 -8.46 12.50
CA ALA A 408 28.76 -9.22 11.28
C ALA A 408 29.60 -8.79 10.06
N GLY A 409 30.46 -7.78 10.19
CA GLY A 409 31.31 -7.27 9.09
C GLY A 409 30.57 -6.41 8.09
N VAL A 410 29.37 -5.93 8.41
CA VAL A 410 28.58 -5.05 7.53
C VAL A 410 29.08 -3.60 7.69
N SER A 411 29.48 -3.00 6.57
CA SER A 411 29.91 -1.60 6.54
C SER A 411 28.69 -0.67 6.34
N VAL A 412 28.40 0.14 7.36
CA VAL A 412 27.34 1.16 7.27
C VAL A 412 27.86 2.37 6.51
N ARG A 413 27.23 2.67 5.36
CA ARG A 413 27.60 3.77 4.45
C ARG A 413 26.86 5.06 4.77
N MET A 414 25.68 4.96 5.36
CA MET A 414 24.80 6.07 5.70
C MET A 414 23.95 5.73 6.93
N ILE A 415 23.64 6.75 7.73
CA ILE A 415 22.74 6.65 8.88
C ILE A 415 21.78 7.83 8.81
N THR A 416 20.48 7.56 8.95
CA THR A 416 19.47 8.60 9.13
C THR A 416 18.52 8.17 10.27
N GLN A 417 18.30 9.08 11.22
CA GLN A 417 17.30 8.94 12.28
C GLN A 417 16.67 10.31 12.48
N GLY A 418 15.33 10.38 12.41
CA GLY A 418 14.57 11.60 12.67
C GLY A 418 14.49 11.94 14.16
N CYS A 419 14.10 13.17 14.48
CA CYS A 419 13.88 13.58 15.88
C CYS A 419 12.65 12.91 16.53
N ASP A 420 11.79 12.28 15.73
CA ASP A 420 10.66 11.46 16.18
C ASP A 420 11.09 10.09 16.66
N GLU A 421 12.31 9.67 16.31
CA GLU A 421 12.96 8.41 16.74
C GLU A 421 12.13 7.15 16.45
N ILE A 422 11.22 7.19 15.47
CA ILE A 422 10.36 6.05 15.12
C ILE A 422 11.08 5.02 14.25
N ASN A 423 12.16 5.44 13.59
CA ASN A 423 12.96 4.57 12.75
C ASN A 423 14.47 4.88 12.88
N ILE A 424 15.28 3.90 12.52
CA ILE A 424 16.70 4.03 12.22
C ILE A 424 16.92 3.49 10.83
N ILE A 425 17.37 4.34 9.91
CA ILE A 425 17.65 3.95 8.52
C ILE A 425 19.14 3.86 8.32
N VAL A 426 19.59 2.72 7.82
CA VAL A 426 20.99 2.47 7.46
C VAL A 426 21.12 2.24 5.97
N GLY A 427 22.10 2.88 5.36
CA GLY A 427 22.55 2.57 4.00
C GLY A 427 23.73 1.60 4.06
N VAL A 428 23.65 0.52 3.30
CA VAL A 428 24.69 -0.50 3.17
C VAL A 428 25.00 -0.75 1.70
N GLU A 429 26.11 -1.44 1.39
CA GLU A 429 26.32 -1.95 0.03
C GLU A 429 25.27 -3.00 -0.31
N GLU A 430 24.77 -3.00 -1.53
CA GLU A 430 23.64 -3.87 -1.93
C GLU A 430 23.94 -5.36 -1.71
N ARG A 431 25.23 -5.77 -1.85
CA ARG A 431 25.67 -7.14 -1.57
C ARG A 431 25.48 -7.57 -0.11
N ASP A 432 25.50 -6.62 0.83
CA ASP A 432 25.37 -6.87 2.26
C ASP A 432 23.93 -6.78 2.78
N PHE A 433 22.97 -6.47 1.90
CA PHE A 433 21.57 -6.18 2.24
C PHE A 433 20.89 -7.32 3.03
N ASP A 434 20.95 -8.56 2.52
CA ASP A 434 20.30 -9.69 3.18
C ASP A 434 20.98 -10.04 4.52
N LEU A 435 22.30 -9.93 4.57
CA LEU A 435 23.08 -10.12 5.80
C LEU A 435 22.70 -9.07 6.84
N ALA A 436 22.61 -7.82 6.44
CA ALA A 436 22.26 -6.72 7.34
C ALA A 436 20.84 -6.88 7.91
N ILE A 437 19.84 -7.22 7.09
CA ILE A 437 18.47 -7.48 7.57
C ILE A 437 18.44 -8.63 8.58
N LYS A 438 19.12 -9.77 8.28
CA LYS A 438 19.20 -10.90 9.22
C LYS A 438 19.87 -10.50 10.53
N THR A 439 20.99 -9.80 10.45
CA THR A 439 21.74 -9.35 11.63
C THR A 439 20.92 -8.41 12.51
N ILE A 440 20.19 -7.45 11.89
CA ILE A 440 19.32 -6.55 12.65
C ILE A 440 18.16 -7.35 13.28
N TYR A 441 17.56 -8.27 12.54
CA TYR A 441 16.49 -9.11 13.07
C TYR A 441 16.95 -9.91 14.28
N GLU A 442 18.08 -10.63 14.17
CA GLU A 442 18.68 -11.41 15.24
C GLU A 442 19.11 -10.57 16.45
N ALA A 443 19.51 -9.31 16.21
CA ALA A 443 19.89 -8.39 17.28
C ALA A 443 18.71 -8.01 18.19
N PHE A 444 17.47 -8.04 17.66
CA PHE A 444 16.26 -7.67 18.37
C PHE A 444 15.28 -8.83 18.54
N SER A 445 15.71 -10.06 18.37
CA SER A 445 14.93 -11.28 18.58
C SER A 445 15.72 -12.29 19.41
N ASP A 446 14.99 -13.14 20.16
CA ASP A 446 15.49 -14.30 20.89
C ASP A 446 14.77 -15.59 20.43
N GLU A 447 14.92 -16.70 21.19
CA GLU A 447 14.27 -17.97 20.86
C GLU A 447 12.73 -17.88 20.88
N ASP A 448 12.17 -16.91 21.63
CA ASP A 448 10.72 -16.70 21.81
C ASP A 448 10.15 -15.64 20.83
N GLY A 449 10.99 -14.93 20.09
CA GLY A 449 10.60 -13.89 19.09
C GLY A 449 11.28 -12.55 19.28
N ILE A 450 10.62 -11.44 18.87
CA ILE A 450 11.19 -10.11 19.04
C ILE A 450 11.22 -9.73 20.51
N VAL A 451 12.40 -9.35 21.00
CA VAL A 451 12.66 -8.92 22.38
C VAL A 451 11.74 -7.76 22.76
N THR A 452 11.10 -7.88 23.91
CA THR A 452 10.14 -6.89 24.40
C THR A 452 10.80 -5.85 25.32
N THR A 453 10.04 -4.83 25.64
CA THR A 453 10.49 -3.76 26.55
C THR A 453 10.72 -4.25 27.97
N ALA A 454 10.13 -5.39 28.36
CA ALA A 454 10.32 -6.00 29.67
C ALA A 454 11.67 -6.74 29.80
N ASP A 455 12.25 -7.16 28.67
CA ASP A 455 13.46 -7.97 28.64
C ASP A 455 14.75 -7.14 28.71
N LEU A 456 14.65 -5.80 28.56
CA LEU A 456 15.77 -4.89 28.68
C LEU A 456 15.87 -4.36 30.12
N GLU A 457 16.91 -4.74 30.82
CA GLU A 457 17.27 -4.05 32.05
C GLU A 457 17.50 -2.54 31.77
N PRO A 458 16.96 -1.64 32.61
CA PRO A 458 17.24 -0.22 32.46
C PRO A 458 18.75 0.00 32.57
N ALA A 459 19.37 0.55 31.51
CA ALA A 459 20.78 0.90 31.55
C ALA A 459 21.08 1.72 32.83
N PRO A 460 22.12 1.39 33.60
CA PRO A 460 22.46 2.14 34.80
C PRO A 460 22.69 3.60 34.42
N ARG A 461 21.95 4.52 35.04
CA ARG A 461 22.15 5.96 34.79
C ARG A 461 23.60 6.30 35.19
N PRO A 462 24.40 6.85 34.29
CA PRO A 462 25.72 7.37 34.71
C PRO A 462 25.50 8.48 35.73
N PHE A 463 26.27 8.45 36.77
CA PHE A 463 26.33 9.45 37.86
C PHE A 463 26.63 10.86 37.34
#